data_80ee7eff63af63a1c00c5852699976af
#
_entry.id   80ee7eff63af63a1c00c5852699976af
#
_cell.length_a   1.000
_cell.length_b   1.000
_cell.length_c   1.000
_cell.angle_alpha   90.00
_cell.angle_beta   90.00
_cell.angle_gamma   90.00
#
_symmetry.space_group_name_H-M   'P 1'
#
loop_
_entity.id
_entity.type
_entity.pdbx_description
1 polymer ?
#
loop_
_entity_poly.entity_id
_entity_poly.type
_entity_poly.pdbx_seq_one_letter_code
_entity_poly.pdbx_strand_id
1 'polypeptide(L)'
;MARIGVETDVPLKVKPHPKFKEIYTATLEEGSQRLATRNLTPGLNVYGERLVKFKGVEYRIWDAFRSKLAAAILKGVQNVPIEPGSKVLYLGAASGTTPSHVSDIVGNSGYVYCVEFAQRSIRDLVNNVAAYRPNISPLLEDARMPEKYAMFISGKVDTIYCDVAQPEQAKLLADNADVFLKPAGWVMIAVKAQSIDVTMDPEAVYRQEANILRKRGFDVKEVLNLEPFDKAHAMIVAQRCKQ
;
A
#
# COMPACT_ATOMS: atom_id res chain seq x y z
N MET A 1 6.14 0.83 -20.62
CA MET A 1 4.95 1.07 -21.45
C MET A 1 3.77 0.36 -20.84
N ALA A 2 2.72 1.08 -20.43
CA ALA A 2 1.44 0.48 -20.09
C ALA A 2 0.93 -0.30 -21.30
N ARG A 3 0.62 -1.58 -21.13
CA ARG A 3 0.15 -2.42 -22.23
C ARG A 3 -1.33 -2.12 -22.50
N ILE A 4 -1.63 -1.59 -23.66
CA ILE A 4 -2.99 -1.36 -24.18
C ILE A 4 -3.50 -2.69 -24.74
N GLY A 5 -4.70 -3.10 -24.34
CA GLY A 5 -5.45 -4.19 -24.97
C GLY A 5 -5.12 -5.56 -24.43
N VAL A 6 -5.61 -5.83 -23.24
CA VAL A 6 -5.82 -7.21 -22.77
C VAL A 6 -7.30 -7.52 -22.91
N GLU A 7 -7.64 -8.67 -23.48
CA GLU A 7 -9.02 -9.18 -23.44
C GLU A 7 -9.51 -9.13 -22.00
N THR A 8 -10.60 -8.40 -21.77
CA THR A 8 -11.19 -8.31 -20.44
C THR A 8 -12.04 -9.54 -20.21
N ASP A 9 -11.54 -10.45 -19.40
CA ASP A 9 -12.32 -11.60 -18.96
C ASP A 9 -13.57 -11.16 -18.20
N VAL A 10 -14.66 -11.91 -18.40
CA VAL A 10 -15.91 -11.66 -17.67
C VAL A 10 -15.89 -12.53 -16.40
N PRO A 11 -15.79 -11.95 -15.20
CA PRO A 11 -15.87 -12.75 -13.99
C PRO A 11 -17.31 -13.21 -13.78
N LEU A 12 -17.49 -14.37 -13.15
CA LEU A 12 -18.82 -14.87 -12.76
C LEU A 12 -19.51 -13.91 -11.79
N LYS A 13 -18.73 -13.24 -10.94
CA LYS A 13 -19.26 -12.32 -9.93
C LYS A 13 -18.18 -11.38 -9.40
N VAL A 14 -18.56 -10.13 -9.12
CA VAL A 14 -17.76 -9.19 -8.32
C VAL A 14 -18.62 -8.71 -7.17
N LYS A 15 -18.09 -8.79 -5.95
CA LYS A 15 -18.74 -8.32 -4.71
C LYS A 15 -17.83 -7.34 -3.98
N PRO A 16 -18.39 -6.30 -3.33
CA PRO A 16 -17.62 -5.49 -2.39
C PRO A 16 -17.03 -6.38 -1.28
N HIS A 17 -15.84 -6.00 -0.81
CA HIS A 17 -15.27 -6.61 0.38
C HIS A 17 -16.13 -6.27 1.61
N PRO A 18 -16.38 -7.23 2.53
CA PRO A 18 -17.34 -7.01 3.63
C PRO A 18 -16.92 -5.91 4.62
N LYS A 19 -15.61 -5.60 4.70
CA LYS A 19 -15.07 -4.63 5.66
C LYS A 19 -14.51 -3.36 5.01
N PHE A 20 -13.92 -3.44 3.83
CA PHE A 20 -13.10 -2.37 3.25
C PHE A 20 -13.77 -1.80 2.01
N LYS A 21 -13.93 -0.48 1.97
CA LYS A 21 -14.51 0.25 0.83
C LYS A 21 -13.56 0.21 -0.36
N GLU A 22 -14.12 0.19 -1.58
CA GLU A 22 -13.42 0.17 -2.87
C GLU A 22 -12.43 -1.00 -3.04
N ILE A 23 -12.55 -2.01 -2.18
CA ILE A 23 -11.93 -3.32 -2.33
C ILE A 23 -13.02 -4.34 -2.64
N TYR A 24 -12.73 -5.25 -3.56
CA TYR A 24 -13.70 -6.19 -4.09
C TYR A 24 -13.13 -7.61 -4.11
N THR A 25 -14.03 -8.59 -4.14
CA THR A 25 -13.71 -9.99 -4.44
C THR A 25 -14.33 -10.35 -5.79
N ALA A 26 -13.49 -10.68 -6.75
CA ALA A 26 -13.89 -11.21 -8.05
C ALA A 26 -13.84 -12.75 -8.03
N THR A 27 -14.93 -13.40 -8.43
CA THR A 27 -14.96 -14.84 -8.68
C THR A 27 -14.74 -15.05 -10.17
N LEU A 28 -13.63 -15.69 -10.54
CA LEU A 28 -13.25 -15.93 -11.93
C LEU A 28 -13.93 -17.19 -12.47
N GLU A 29 -13.88 -17.43 -13.78
CA GLU A 29 -14.56 -18.55 -14.43
C GLU A 29 -14.14 -19.92 -13.87
N GLU A 30 -12.86 -20.07 -13.52
CA GLU A 30 -12.33 -21.26 -12.87
C GLU A 30 -12.78 -21.44 -11.40
N GLY A 31 -13.66 -20.56 -10.89
CA GLY A 31 -14.19 -20.58 -9.53
C GLY A 31 -13.25 -19.97 -8.48
N SER A 32 -12.03 -19.55 -8.84
CA SER A 32 -11.11 -18.93 -7.90
C SER A 32 -11.60 -17.54 -7.49
N GLN A 33 -11.37 -17.21 -6.21
CA GLN A 33 -11.65 -15.86 -5.68
C GLN A 33 -10.37 -15.06 -5.60
N ARG A 34 -10.41 -13.82 -6.10
CA ARG A 34 -9.28 -12.90 -6.13
C ARG A 34 -9.69 -11.55 -5.57
N LEU A 35 -8.78 -10.88 -4.86
CA LEU A 35 -8.98 -9.46 -4.55
C LEU A 35 -8.93 -8.63 -5.83
N ALA A 36 -9.66 -7.53 -5.84
CA ALA A 36 -9.67 -6.58 -6.95
C ALA A 36 -9.92 -5.16 -6.44
N THR A 37 -9.49 -4.17 -7.21
CA THR A 37 -9.86 -2.77 -7.06
C THR A 37 -10.59 -2.29 -8.32
N ARG A 38 -11.48 -1.31 -8.19
CA ARG A 38 -12.09 -0.67 -9.36
C ARG A 38 -11.03 0.12 -10.11
N ASN A 39 -10.86 -0.15 -11.42
CA ASN A 39 -9.83 0.52 -12.21
C ASN A 39 -10.15 2.00 -12.43
N LEU A 40 -9.34 2.90 -11.90
CA LEU A 40 -9.44 4.35 -12.14
C LEU A 40 -9.07 4.74 -13.56
N THR A 41 -8.31 3.90 -14.26
CA THR A 41 -7.81 4.11 -15.62
C THR A 41 -8.20 2.95 -16.53
N PRO A 42 -9.49 2.84 -16.92
CA PRO A 42 -9.98 1.70 -17.70
C PRO A 42 -9.15 1.42 -18.95
N GLY A 43 -8.88 0.14 -19.21
CA GLY A 43 -8.05 -0.32 -20.32
C GLY A 43 -6.55 -0.35 -20.04
N LEU A 44 -6.09 0.16 -18.88
CA LEU A 44 -4.66 0.14 -18.53
C LEU A 44 -4.41 -0.77 -17.33
N ASN A 45 -3.41 -1.65 -17.47
CA ASN A 45 -2.81 -2.36 -16.34
C ASN A 45 -1.45 -1.74 -15.99
N VAL A 46 -0.94 -2.02 -14.81
CA VAL A 46 0.31 -1.44 -14.28
C VAL A 46 1.46 -2.43 -14.32
N TYR A 47 1.23 -3.66 -13.87
CA TYR A 47 2.26 -4.67 -13.72
C TYR A 47 1.92 -5.99 -14.43
N GLY A 48 0.97 -5.96 -15.38
CA GLY A 48 0.47 -7.12 -16.12
C GLY A 48 -0.64 -7.87 -15.39
N GLU A 49 -1.27 -7.24 -14.41
CA GLU A 49 -2.44 -7.79 -13.75
C GLU A 49 -3.63 -7.91 -14.70
N ARG A 50 -4.43 -8.94 -14.47
CA ARG A 50 -5.64 -9.23 -15.22
C ARG A 50 -6.68 -8.12 -15.01
N LEU A 51 -7.26 -7.63 -16.10
CA LEU A 51 -8.41 -6.73 -16.08
C LEU A 51 -9.69 -7.58 -16.26
N VAL A 52 -10.71 -7.30 -15.48
CA VAL A 52 -12.01 -7.97 -15.59
C VAL A 52 -13.14 -6.93 -15.65
N LYS A 53 -14.14 -7.19 -16.48
CA LYS A 53 -15.27 -6.26 -16.63
C LYS A 53 -16.56 -6.92 -16.11
N PHE A 54 -17.20 -6.29 -15.14
CA PHE A 54 -18.46 -6.79 -14.56
C PHE A 54 -19.50 -5.66 -14.49
N LYS A 55 -20.67 -5.88 -15.08
CA LYS A 55 -21.78 -4.90 -15.14
C LYS A 55 -21.35 -3.50 -15.62
N GLY A 56 -20.49 -3.45 -16.64
CA GLY A 56 -20.01 -2.19 -17.22
C GLY A 56 -18.86 -1.52 -16.46
N VAL A 57 -18.45 -2.03 -15.30
CA VAL A 57 -17.32 -1.53 -14.50
C VAL A 57 -16.12 -2.44 -14.68
N GLU A 58 -14.94 -1.84 -14.87
CA GLU A 58 -13.69 -2.56 -14.97
C GLU A 58 -12.98 -2.61 -13.62
N TYR A 59 -12.43 -3.78 -13.30
CA TYR A 59 -11.67 -4.07 -12.09
C TYR A 59 -10.30 -4.61 -12.44
N ARG A 60 -9.33 -4.33 -11.60
CA ARG A 60 -7.96 -4.85 -11.65
C ARG A 60 -7.81 -5.93 -10.61
N ILE A 61 -7.41 -7.14 -11.03
CA ILE A 61 -7.13 -8.24 -10.10
C ILE A 61 -5.87 -7.89 -9.30
N TRP A 62 -5.96 -8.00 -7.98
CA TRP A 62 -4.90 -7.61 -7.06
C TRP A 62 -4.14 -8.84 -6.57
N ASP A 63 -2.89 -8.97 -7.02
CA ASP A 63 -2.04 -10.11 -6.69
C ASP A 63 -1.38 -9.94 -5.31
N ALA A 64 -1.72 -10.84 -4.38
CA ALA A 64 -1.19 -10.83 -3.02
C ALA A 64 0.30 -11.24 -2.95
N PHE A 65 0.81 -11.96 -3.94
CA PHE A 65 2.24 -12.28 -4.03
C PHE A 65 3.10 -11.10 -4.52
N ARG A 66 2.45 -10.04 -4.98
CA ARG A 66 3.10 -8.80 -5.44
C ARG A 66 2.74 -7.58 -4.60
N SER A 67 1.93 -7.75 -3.57
CA SER A 67 1.45 -6.65 -2.73
C SER A 67 1.23 -7.11 -1.29
N LYS A 68 2.06 -6.64 -0.39
CA LYS A 68 1.95 -6.93 1.04
C LYS A 68 0.65 -6.44 1.65
N LEU A 69 0.08 -5.36 1.09
CA LEU A 69 -1.25 -4.88 1.50
C LEU A 69 -2.35 -5.88 1.11
N ALA A 70 -2.31 -6.41 -0.12
CA ALA A 70 -3.25 -7.45 -0.54
C ALA A 70 -3.06 -8.74 0.29
N ALA A 71 -1.81 -9.12 0.56
CA ALA A 71 -1.49 -10.24 1.44
C ALA A 71 -2.09 -10.06 2.83
N ALA A 72 -1.95 -8.87 3.44
CA ALA A 72 -2.53 -8.55 4.74
C ALA A 72 -4.06 -8.64 4.73
N ILE A 73 -4.72 -8.17 3.66
CA ILE A 73 -6.18 -8.28 3.50
C ILE A 73 -6.62 -9.75 3.45
N LEU A 74 -5.95 -10.58 2.64
CA LEU A 74 -6.25 -12.01 2.54
C LEU A 74 -5.94 -12.77 3.84
N LYS A 75 -4.98 -12.31 4.62
CA LYS A 75 -4.64 -12.84 5.96
C LYS A 75 -5.61 -12.38 7.03
N GLY A 76 -6.58 -11.51 6.70
CA GLY A 76 -7.64 -11.11 7.60
C GLY A 76 -7.32 -9.92 8.51
N VAL A 77 -6.45 -9.01 8.07
CA VAL A 77 -6.22 -7.74 8.77
C VAL A 77 -7.55 -7.08 9.14
N GLN A 78 -7.62 -6.50 10.33
CA GLN A 78 -8.88 -5.91 10.80
C GLN A 78 -9.01 -4.43 10.42
N ASN A 79 -7.88 -3.74 10.24
CA ASN A 79 -7.87 -2.31 9.94
C ASN A 79 -7.04 -2.03 8.68
N VAL A 80 -7.70 -1.47 7.66
CA VAL A 80 -7.07 -0.91 6.46
C VAL A 80 -7.50 0.55 6.39
N PRO A 81 -6.73 1.47 7.00
CA PRO A 81 -7.10 2.88 7.10
C PRO A 81 -6.81 3.66 5.81
N ILE A 82 -7.16 3.05 4.68
CA ILE A 82 -7.07 3.62 3.33
C ILE A 82 -8.48 3.54 2.75
N GLU A 83 -9.14 4.69 2.66
CA GLU A 83 -10.54 4.80 2.24
C GLU A 83 -10.69 5.83 1.12
N PRO A 84 -11.83 5.86 0.42
CA PRO A 84 -12.13 6.93 -0.54
C PRO A 84 -11.93 8.32 0.08
N GLY A 85 -11.17 9.17 -0.60
CA GLY A 85 -10.84 10.52 -0.15
C GLY A 85 -9.62 10.62 0.77
N SER A 86 -9.01 9.51 1.20
CA SER A 86 -7.82 9.53 2.05
C SER A 86 -6.63 10.17 1.34
N LYS A 87 -5.84 10.94 2.08
CA LYS A 87 -4.48 11.33 1.69
C LYS A 87 -3.50 10.32 2.29
N VAL A 88 -2.72 9.68 1.44
CA VAL A 88 -1.78 8.62 1.83
C VAL A 88 -0.35 9.05 1.48
N LEU A 89 0.57 8.94 2.44
CA LEU A 89 2.00 8.99 2.19
C LEU A 89 2.52 7.55 2.09
N TYR A 90 3.01 7.19 0.92
CA TYR A 90 3.55 5.87 0.62
C TYR A 90 5.07 5.92 0.58
N LEU A 91 5.73 5.29 1.54
CA LEU A 91 7.20 5.22 1.65
C LEU A 91 7.70 3.90 1.06
N GLY A 92 8.59 3.97 0.08
CA GLY A 92 9.07 2.80 -0.66
C GLY A 92 8.09 2.38 -1.77
N ALA A 93 7.73 3.30 -2.64
CA ALA A 93 6.70 3.09 -3.67
C ALA A 93 7.10 2.12 -4.80
N ALA A 94 8.40 1.85 -4.95
CA ALA A 94 8.97 1.03 -6.02
C ALA A 94 8.43 1.46 -7.40
N SER A 95 8.07 0.50 -8.25
CA SER A 95 7.49 0.78 -9.58
C SER A 95 5.98 1.06 -9.58
N GLY A 96 5.33 1.11 -8.39
CA GLY A 96 3.93 1.53 -8.26
C GLY A 96 2.89 0.41 -8.25
N THR A 97 3.27 -0.85 -8.08
CA THR A 97 2.32 -1.98 -8.02
C THR A 97 1.24 -1.74 -6.94
N THR A 98 1.63 -1.69 -5.66
CA THR A 98 0.69 -1.40 -4.56
C THR A 98 0.15 0.03 -4.60
N PRO A 99 0.97 1.08 -4.84
CA PRO A 99 0.47 2.45 -4.93
C PRO A 99 -0.65 2.64 -5.97
N SER A 100 -0.64 1.91 -7.07
CA SER A 100 -1.71 2.00 -8.09
C SER A 100 -3.06 1.46 -7.59
N HIS A 101 -3.06 0.41 -6.76
CA HIS A 101 -4.27 -0.07 -6.11
C HIS A 101 -4.73 0.85 -4.98
N VAL A 102 -3.78 1.44 -4.23
CA VAL A 102 -4.09 2.50 -3.25
C VAL A 102 -4.75 3.69 -3.94
N SER A 103 -4.23 4.10 -5.11
CA SER A 103 -4.85 5.15 -5.94
C SER A 103 -6.29 4.81 -6.36
N ASP A 104 -6.54 3.56 -6.75
CA ASP A 104 -7.90 3.09 -7.07
C ASP A 104 -8.83 3.22 -5.84
N ILE A 105 -8.35 2.84 -4.65
CA ILE A 105 -9.13 2.85 -3.40
C ILE A 105 -9.45 4.29 -2.96
N VAL A 106 -8.46 5.18 -2.93
CA VAL A 106 -8.68 6.56 -2.49
C VAL A 106 -9.50 7.37 -3.49
N GLY A 107 -9.51 6.97 -4.76
CA GLY A 107 -10.29 7.59 -5.82
C GLY A 107 -9.85 9.01 -6.16
N ASN A 108 -10.65 9.71 -6.97
CA ASN A 108 -10.33 11.06 -7.44
C ASN A 108 -10.40 12.14 -6.33
N SER A 109 -11.03 11.85 -5.21
CA SER A 109 -11.10 12.75 -4.05
C SER A 109 -9.97 12.55 -3.05
N GLY A 110 -9.22 11.46 -3.17
CA GLY A 110 -8.04 11.17 -2.36
C GLY A 110 -6.74 11.45 -3.10
N TYR A 111 -5.61 11.22 -2.42
CA TYR A 111 -4.29 11.48 -3.00
C TYR A 111 -3.21 10.57 -2.43
N VAL A 112 -2.24 10.17 -3.25
CA VAL A 112 -1.12 9.30 -2.85
C VAL A 112 0.20 9.98 -3.17
N TYR A 113 0.96 10.35 -2.14
CA TYR A 113 2.34 10.82 -2.27
C TYR A 113 3.27 9.60 -2.21
N CYS A 114 4.04 9.36 -3.25
CA CYS A 114 4.86 8.15 -3.43
C CYS A 114 6.34 8.51 -3.33
N VAL A 115 6.96 8.25 -2.18
CA VAL A 115 8.40 8.46 -1.96
C VAL A 115 9.17 7.21 -2.39
N GLU A 116 10.14 7.38 -3.28
CA GLU A 116 11.02 6.31 -3.78
C GLU A 116 12.39 6.90 -4.11
N PHE A 117 13.47 6.30 -3.58
CA PHE A 117 14.82 6.83 -3.80
C PHE A 117 15.54 6.22 -5.02
N ALA A 118 15.09 5.04 -5.49
CA ALA A 118 15.70 4.36 -6.61
C ALA A 118 15.25 4.97 -7.95
N GLN A 119 16.17 5.61 -8.66
CA GLN A 119 15.90 6.30 -9.93
C GLN A 119 15.21 5.43 -10.98
N ARG A 120 15.58 4.15 -11.06
CA ARG A 120 14.95 3.21 -12.00
C ARG A 120 13.48 2.95 -11.62
N SER A 121 13.23 2.68 -10.35
CA SER A 121 11.89 2.37 -9.84
C SER A 121 10.95 3.55 -10.02
N ILE A 122 11.39 4.75 -9.64
CA ILE A 122 10.53 5.94 -9.76
C ILE A 122 10.27 6.31 -11.21
N ARG A 123 11.21 6.08 -12.11
CA ARG A 123 10.97 6.28 -13.55
C ARG A 123 9.86 5.36 -14.06
N ASP A 124 9.85 4.10 -13.61
CA ASP A 124 8.79 3.16 -13.97
C ASP A 124 7.46 3.56 -13.33
N LEU A 125 7.46 4.05 -12.08
CA LEU A 125 6.28 4.61 -11.41
C LEU A 125 5.71 5.81 -12.19
N VAL A 126 6.56 6.75 -12.60
CA VAL A 126 6.14 7.93 -13.39
C VAL A 126 5.51 7.49 -14.71
N ASN A 127 6.21 6.65 -15.48
CA ASN A 127 5.80 6.31 -16.85
C ASN A 127 4.59 5.36 -16.91
N ASN A 128 4.47 4.45 -15.95
CA ASN A 128 3.45 3.38 -16.01
C ASN A 128 2.25 3.64 -15.09
N VAL A 129 2.36 4.57 -14.15
CA VAL A 129 1.31 4.83 -13.15
C VAL A 129 0.93 6.30 -13.13
N ALA A 130 1.83 7.19 -12.69
CA ALA A 130 1.50 8.59 -12.43
C ALA A 130 1.11 9.37 -13.69
N ALA A 131 1.66 9.01 -14.86
CA ALA A 131 1.28 9.61 -16.14
C ALA A 131 -0.22 9.47 -16.47
N TYR A 132 -0.90 8.50 -15.87
CA TYR A 132 -2.32 8.19 -16.12
C TYR A 132 -3.23 8.43 -14.91
N ARG A 133 -2.64 8.74 -13.73
CA ARG A 133 -3.36 8.84 -12.45
C ARG A 133 -3.08 10.19 -11.79
N PRO A 134 -4.00 11.17 -11.94
CA PRO A 134 -3.78 12.53 -11.42
C PRO A 134 -3.74 12.61 -9.88
N ASN A 135 -4.16 11.54 -9.21
CA ASN A 135 -4.15 11.43 -7.75
C ASN A 135 -2.88 10.74 -7.18
N ILE A 136 -1.82 10.61 -7.99
CA ILE A 136 -0.50 10.10 -7.56
C ILE A 136 0.58 11.16 -7.82
N SER A 137 1.41 11.43 -6.79
CA SER A 137 2.60 12.28 -6.90
C SER A 137 3.86 11.46 -6.61
N PRO A 138 4.67 11.12 -7.61
CA PRO A 138 5.97 10.50 -7.39
C PRO A 138 6.98 11.53 -6.87
N LEU A 139 7.73 11.16 -5.83
CA LEU A 139 8.77 11.96 -5.19
C LEU A 139 10.08 11.15 -5.17
N LEU A 140 11.07 11.60 -5.96
CA LEU A 140 12.41 11.00 -5.96
C LEU A 140 13.19 11.51 -4.76
N GLU A 141 12.99 10.88 -3.62
CA GLU A 141 13.59 11.31 -2.36
C GLU A 141 13.85 10.10 -1.43
N ASP A 142 14.71 10.31 -0.46
CA ASP A 142 15.01 9.32 0.57
C ASP A 142 14.03 9.48 1.74
N ALA A 143 13.27 8.45 2.04
CA ALA A 143 12.30 8.43 3.13
C ALA A 143 12.92 8.67 4.53
N ARG A 144 14.25 8.56 4.67
CA ARG A 144 14.99 8.93 5.89
C ARG A 144 15.11 10.43 6.11
N MET A 145 14.79 11.24 5.11
CA MET A 145 14.95 12.70 5.10
C MET A 145 13.62 13.41 4.82
N PRO A 146 12.63 13.30 5.73
CA PRO A 146 11.28 13.84 5.51
C PRO A 146 11.26 15.35 5.22
N GLU A 147 12.22 16.10 5.73
CA GLU A 147 12.37 17.54 5.49
C GLU A 147 12.61 17.90 4.02
N LYS A 148 13.22 16.99 3.23
CA LYS A 148 13.54 17.26 1.82
C LYS A 148 12.31 17.28 0.91
N TYR A 149 11.27 16.54 1.30
CA TYR A 149 10.04 16.48 0.50
C TYR A 149 8.80 17.06 1.19
N ALA A 150 8.99 17.67 2.36
CA ALA A 150 7.88 18.29 3.09
C ALA A 150 7.15 19.37 2.27
N MET A 151 7.85 20.11 1.46
CA MET A 151 7.28 21.15 0.60
C MET A 151 6.37 20.63 -0.51
N PHE A 152 6.48 19.35 -0.87
CA PHE A 152 5.67 18.72 -1.92
C PHE A 152 4.39 18.07 -1.39
N ILE A 153 4.24 17.95 -0.06
CA ILE A 153 3.08 17.32 0.58
C ILE A 153 2.15 18.40 1.11
N SER A 154 0.96 18.49 0.52
CA SER A 154 -0.04 19.49 0.90
C SER A 154 -0.76 19.11 2.19
N GLY A 155 -0.34 19.72 3.30
CA GLY A 155 -0.92 19.51 4.63
C GLY A 155 -0.58 18.17 5.24
N LYS A 156 -1.41 17.70 6.17
CA LYS A 156 -1.23 16.40 6.84
C LYS A 156 -1.96 15.29 6.09
N VAL A 157 -1.43 14.06 6.20
CA VAL A 157 -2.01 12.85 5.61
C VAL A 157 -2.81 12.04 6.64
N ASP A 158 -3.78 11.27 6.17
CA ASP A 158 -4.62 10.41 7.01
C ASP A 158 -3.88 9.13 7.39
N THR A 159 -3.09 8.60 6.45
CA THR A 159 -2.38 7.33 6.60
C THR A 159 -0.97 7.42 6.02
N ILE A 160 0.00 6.80 6.71
CA ILE A 160 1.33 6.51 6.15
C ILE A 160 1.46 5.01 5.96
N TYR A 161 1.74 4.59 4.73
CA TYR A 161 2.08 3.21 4.41
C TYR A 161 3.59 3.10 4.14
N CYS A 162 4.28 2.18 4.81
CA CYS A 162 5.73 2.03 4.73
C CYS A 162 6.11 0.60 4.27
N ASP A 163 6.81 0.52 3.14
CA ASP A 163 7.34 -0.72 2.56
C ASP A 163 8.81 -0.51 2.12
N VAL A 164 9.63 -0.02 3.03
CA VAL A 164 11.05 0.22 2.78
C VAL A 164 11.90 -0.94 3.29
N ALA A 165 12.98 -1.29 2.59
CA ALA A 165 13.95 -2.30 3.02
C ALA A 165 15.12 -1.62 3.73
N GLN A 166 14.92 -1.25 5.00
CA GLN A 166 15.92 -0.54 5.84
C GLN A 166 16.03 -1.19 7.22
N PRO A 167 17.17 -1.10 7.92
CA PRO A 167 17.31 -1.67 9.26
C PRO A 167 16.42 -1.00 10.32
N GLU A 168 16.13 0.29 10.20
CA GLU A 168 15.37 1.08 11.17
C GLU A 168 13.97 1.45 10.64
N GLN A 169 13.20 0.45 10.19
CA GLN A 169 11.93 0.66 9.50
C GLN A 169 10.91 1.42 10.36
N ALA A 170 10.66 0.98 11.60
CA ALA A 170 9.68 1.62 12.48
C ALA A 170 10.11 3.02 12.91
N LYS A 171 11.40 3.25 13.12
CA LYS A 171 11.92 4.59 13.41
C LYS A 171 11.71 5.54 12.23
N LEU A 172 12.07 5.11 11.03
CA LEU A 172 11.86 5.88 9.78
C LEU A 172 10.38 6.24 9.60
N LEU A 173 9.48 5.27 9.79
CA LEU A 173 8.04 5.53 9.73
C LEU A 173 7.60 6.56 10.76
N ALA A 174 8.06 6.44 12.02
CA ALA A 174 7.70 7.36 13.09
C ALA A 174 8.23 8.78 12.85
N ASP A 175 9.44 8.93 12.32
CA ASP A 175 10.03 10.22 11.95
C ASP A 175 9.19 10.92 10.86
N ASN A 176 8.73 10.18 9.86
CA ASN A 176 7.79 10.67 8.86
C ASN A 176 6.43 11.05 9.46
N ALA A 177 5.95 10.26 10.40
CA ALA A 177 4.67 10.51 11.05
C ALA A 177 4.68 11.79 11.91
N ASP A 178 5.79 12.13 12.52
CA ASP A 178 5.93 13.40 13.24
C ASP A 178 5.77 14.63 12.33
N VAL A 179 6.25 14.51 11.09
CA VAL A 179 6.16 15.58 10.09
C VAL A 179 4.80 15.61 9.40
N PHE A 180 4.26 14.46 8.98
CA PHE A 180 3.17 14.42 8.01
C PHE A 180 1.84 13.91 8.53
N LEU A 181 1.81 13.09 9.61
CA LEU A 181 0.59 12.42 10.02
C LEU A 181 -0.36 13.37 10.77
N LYS A 182 -1.65 13.25 10.49
CA LYS A 182 -2.71 13.90 11.27
C LYS A 182 -2.74 13.39 12.72
N PRO A 183 -3.25 14.18 13.69
CA PRO A 183 -3.63 13.66 15.00
C PRO A 183 -4.58 12.45 14.85
N ALA A 184 -4.35 11.39 15.63
CA ALA A 184 -5.07 10.13 15.54
C ALA A 184 -5.02 9.45 14.14
N GLY A 185 -4.11 9.86 13.27
CA GLY A 185 -3.86 9.23 11.97
C GLY A 185 -3.30 7.82 12.12
N TRP A 186 -3.27 7.08 11.02
CA TRP A 186 -2.90 5.67 11.01
C TRP A 186 -1.57 5.44 10.30
N VAL A 187 -0.92 4.35 10.70
CA VAL A 187 0.28 3.87 10.01
C VAL A 187 0.14 2.38 9.72
N MET A 188 0.65 1.97 8.57
CA MET A 188 0.84 0.56 8.19
C MET A 188 2.30 0.37 7.78
N ILE A 189 2.95 -0.65 8.33
CA ILE A 189 4.33 -0.96 7.99
C ILE A 189 4.47 -2.43 7.63
N ALA A 190 5.02 -2.70 6.46
CA ALA A 190 5.43 -4.02 6.02
C ALA A 190 6.86 -4.29 6.50
N VAL A 191 6.96 -4.91 7.66
CA VAL A 191 8.26 -5.24 8.29
C VAL A 191 8.90 -6.40 7.54
N LYS A 192 10.13 -6.20 7.08
CA LYS A 192 10.95 -7.21 6.45
C LYS A 192 12.06 -7.64 7.42
N ALA A 193 11.87 -8.76 8.11
CA ALA A 193 12.79 -9.21 9.16
C ALA A 193 14.24 -9.33 8.67
N GLN A 194 14.46 -9.90 7.49
CA GLN A 194 15.79 -10.06 6.90
C GLN A 194 16.53 -8.75 6.55
N SER A 195 15.81 -7.63 6.45
CA SER A 195 16.44 -6.32 6.24
C SER A 195 16.85 -5.64 7.54
N ILE A 196 16.34 -6.12 8.67
CA ILE A 196 16.61 -5.60 10.00
C ILE A 196 17.72 -6.45 10.66
N ASP A 197 17.47 -7.73 10.81
CA ASP A 197 18.46 -8.67 11.37
C ASP A 197 18.24 -10.08 10.81
N VAL A 198 19.24 -10.60 10.10
CA VAL A 198 19.19 -11.94 9.50
C VAL A 198 19.44 -13.06 10.51
N THR A 199 19.90 -12.74 11.72
CA THR A 199 20.24 -13.70 12.77
C THR A 199 19.12 -13.90 13.76
N MET A 200 18.19 -12.96 13.84
CA MET A 200 17.05 -13.01 14.75
C MET A 200 15.88 -13.82 14.17
N ASP A 201 15.13 -14.44 15.06
CA ASP A 201 13.82 -14.99 14.73
C ASP A 201 12.89 -13.87 14.20
N PRO A 202 12.24 -14.06 13.04
CA PRO A 202 11.35 -13.05 12.45
C PRO A 202 10.29 -12.51 13.41
N GLU A 203 9.67 -13.36 14.23
CA GLU A 203 8.66 -12.94 15.22
C GLU A 203 9.26 -12.03 16.31
N ALA A 204 10.54 -12.22 16.67
CA ALA A 204 11.24 -11.35 17.60
C ALA A 204 11.48 -9.96 16.98
N VAL A 205 11.84 -9.92 15.69
CA VAL A 205 11.99 -8.67 14.93
C VAL A 205 10.65 -7.91 14.85
N TYR A 206 9.55 -8.61 14.55
CA TYR A 206 8.21 -7.97 14.47
C TYR A 206 7.81 -7.36 15.82
N ARG A 207 8.06 -8.06 16.94
CA ARG A 207 7.80 -7.52 18.28
C ARG A 207 8.67 -6.31 18.61
N GLN A 208 9.93 -6.31 18.18
CA GLN A 208 10.84 -5.17 18.36
C GLN A 208 10.33 -3.94 17.63
N GLU A 209 9.98 -4.05 16.34
CA GLU A 209 9.46 -2.95 15.54
C GLU A 209 8.13 -2.41 16.09
N ALA A 210 7.24 -3.30 16.53
CA ALA A 210 6.00 -2.90 17.20
C ALA A 210 6.28 -2.13 18.51
N ASN A 211 7.29 -2.52 19.27
CA ASN A 211 7.68 -1.82 20.50
C ASN A 211 8.30 -0.46 20.23
N ILE A 212 9.04 -0.30 19.14
CA ILE A 212 9.55 1.01 18.71
C ILE A 212 8.37 1.94 18.42
N LEU A 213 7.36 1.48 17.68
CA LEU A 213 6.15 2.28 17.41
C LEU A 213 5.43 2.68 18.71
N ARG A 214 5.25 1.75 19.66
CA ARG A 214 4.62 2.06 20.97
C ARG A 214 5.38 3.15 21.71
N LYS A 215 6.71 3.07 21.77
CA LYS A 215 7.57 4.09 22.40
C LYS A 215 7.49 5.47 21.71
N ARG A 216 7.13 5.47 20.42
CA ARG A 216 6.95 6.69 19.61
C ARG A 216 5.50 7.20 19.62
N GLY A 217 4.65 6.72 20.54
CA GLY A 217 3.29 7.22 20.75
C GLY A 217 2.24 6.64 19.79
N PHE A 218 2.44 5.41 19.34
CA PHE A 218 1.45 4.68 18.55
C PHE A 218 0.81 3.56 19.36
N ASP A 219 -0.50 3.42 19.23
CA ASP A 219 -1.24 2.25 19.68
C ASP A 219 -1.22 1.18 18.58
N VAL A 220 -0.41 0.14 18.78
CA VAL A 220 -0.27 -0.98 17.84
C VAL A 220 -1.50 -1.86 17.96
N LYS A 221 -2.33 -1.85 16.92
CA LYS A 221 -3.59 -2.60 16.84
C LYS A 221 -3.37 -4.04 16.40
N GLU A 222 -2.46 -4.26 15.44
CA GLU A 222 -2.25 -5.56 14.82
C GLU A 222 -0.79 -5.77 14.43
N VAL A 223 -0.34 -7.02 14.58
CA VAL A 223 0.89 -7.57 14.00
C VAL A 223 0.51 -8.86 13.30
N LEU A 224 0.61 -8.90 11.98
CA LEU A 224 0.08 -9.98 11.16
C LEU A 224 1.17 -10.56 10.27
N ASN A 225 1.53 -11.83 10.45
CA ASN A 225 2.46 -12.55 9.58
C ASN A 225 1.86 -12.74 8.18
N LEU A 226 2.63 -12.42 7.15
CA LEU A 226 2.17 -12.41 5.74
C LEU A 226 2.38 -13.74 5.02
N GLU A 227 3.01 -14.75 5.64
CA GLU A 227 3.12 -16.07 5.01
C GLU A 227 1.74 -16.68 4.73
N PRO A 228 1.57 -17.37 3.63
CA PRO A 228 2.57 -17.80 2.63
C PRO A 228 2.83 -16.79 1.49
N PHE A 229 2.22 -15.60 1.49
CA PHE A 229 2.31 -14.63 0.39
C PHE A 229 3.68 -13.96 0.33
N ASP A 230 4.26 -13.65 1.50
CA ASP A 230 5.57 -13.03 1.59
C ASP A 230 6.33 -13.58 2.80
N LYS A 231 7.43 -14.30 2.52
CA LYS A 231 8.20 -15.00 3.55
C LYS A 231 8.99 -14.04 4.42
N ALA A 232 8.99 -14.27 5.73
CA ALA A 232 9.67 -13.46 6.75
C ALA A 232 9.24 -11.97 6.71
N HIS A 233 7.95 -11.73 6.39
CA HIS A 233 7.33 -10.42 6.45
C HIS A 233 6.12 -10.39 7.37
N ALA A 234 5.90 -9.24 8.03
CA ALA A 234 4.68 -8.98 8.77
C ALA A 234 4.12 -7.58 8.45
N MET A 235 2.81 -7.44 8.53
CA MET A 235 2.13 -6.15 8.52
C MET A 235 1.86 -5.73 9.96
N ILE A 236 2.35 -4.54 10.35
CA ILE A 236 1.95 -3.90 11.61
C ILE A 236 1.01 -2.75 11.27
N VAL A 237 -0.13 -2.70 11.94
CA VAL A 237 -1.09 -1.59 11.84
C VAL A 237 -1.18 -0.90 13.18
N ALA A 238 -1.00 0.41 13.19
CA ALA A 238 -1.03 1.20 14.40
C ALA A 238 -1.71 2.56 14.18
N GLN A 239 -2.21 3.13 15.26
CA GLN A 239 -2.84 4.44 15.26
C GLN A 239 -2.08 5.38 16.20
N ARG A 240 -1.88 6.64 15.77
CA ARG A 240 -1.26 7.64 16.65
C ARG A 240 -2.18 7.91 17.84
N CYS A 241 -1.63 7.83 19.04
CA CYS A 241 -2.38 8.18 20.26
C CYS A 241 -2.85 9.63 20.19
N LYS A 242 -4.06 9.89 20.66
CA LYS A 242 -4.53 11.27 20.86
C LYS A 242 -3.65 11.90 21.96
N GLN A 243 -2.99 12.96 21.61
CA GLN A 243 -2.35 13.84 22.60
C GLN A 243 -3.42 14.69 23.29
#